data_0ae4bff1e8ab2aae8d090c5a5af61f63
#
_entry.id   0ae4bff1e8ab2aae8d090c5a5af61f63
#
_cell.length_a   1.000
_cell.length_b   1.000
_cell.length_c   1.000
_cell.angle_alpha   90.00
_cell.angle_beta   90.00
_cell.angle_gamma   90.00
#
_symmetry.space_group_name_H-M   'P 1'
#
loop_
_entity.id
_entity.type
_entity.pdbx_description
1 polymer ?
#
loop_
_entity_poly.entity_id
_entity_poly.type
_entity_poly.pdbx_seq_one_letter_code
_entity_poly.pdbx_strand_id
1 'polypeptide(L)'
;LLKRQPYLVCEKTDGVRHLLASTDEGVFLVNRAFACEKINVRVPKDTLLDGELVKTKTGKTLFMVYDAVRVKGEDLTQKPLTERLEAARKVVKAIIKTANALLEIRVKVMWSLGSLTPDLDSFEYETDGLVFTPVNEPIRTGTHETMFKWKPRERITIDFCLKNGCELFVQDKGIPYKEAELHLRNLRRDLPNGTIVECGYGDLGWFVEKIRTDKTHANNRRTYFRTLVNIREGIELSEFTNF
;
A
#
# COMPACT_ATOMS: atom_id res chain seq x y z
N LEU A 1 -12.47 16.53 4.94
CA LEU A 1 -12.45 15.45 5.95
C LEU A 1 -11.18 15.52 6.80
N LEU A 2 -9.99 15.70 6.21
CA LEU A 2 -8.72 15.77 6.94
C LEU A 2 -8.68 16.88 8.00
N LYS A 3 -9.43 17.98 7.84
CA LYS A 3 -9.53 19.07 8.84
C LYS A 3 -10.46 18.76 10.04
N ARG A 4 -11.22 17.66 9.99
CA ARG A 4 -12.24 17.35 11.01
C ARG A 4 -11.71 16.59 12.22
N GLN A 5 -10.57 15.90 12.06
CA GLN A 5 -9.94 15.11 13.10
C GLN A 5 -8.43 14.98 12.83
N PRO A 6 -7.62 14.68 13.86
CA PRO A 6 -6.19 14.50 13.68
C PRO A 6 -5.86 13.24 12.88
N TYR A 7 -4.87 13.35 12.01
CA TYR A 7 -4.31 12.25 11.21
C TYR A 7 -2.82 12.12 11.43
N LEU A 8 -2.35 10.89 11.38
CA LEU A 8 -0.95 10.57 11.14
C LEU A 8 -0.79 10.05 9.70
N VAL A 9 0.30 10.45 9.09
CA VAL A 9 0.60 10.15 7.69
C VAL A 9 1.90 9.37 7.63
N CYS A 10 1.94 8.33 6.81
CA CYS A 10 3.18 7.63 6.48
C CYS A 10 3.27 7.40 4.98
N GLU A 11 4.46 7.04 4.52
CA GLU A 11 4.68 6.59 3.15
C GLU A 11 3.84 5.34 2.86
N LYS A 12 3.30 5.28 1.64
CA LYS A 12 2.64 4.10 1.12
C LYS A 12 3.69 3.23 0.43
N THR A 13 4.13 2.20 1.14
CA THR A 13 5.10 1.23 0.62
C THR A 13 4.46 0.36 -0.47
N ASP A 14 5.24 -0.02 -1.48
CA ASP A 14 4.86 -1.04 -2.46
C ASP A 14 5.37 -2.41 -1.99
N GLY A 15 4.61 -3.04 -1.13
CA GLY A 15 4.95 -4.30 -0.48
C GLY A 15 3.76 -5.23 -0.31
N VAL A 16 3.96 -6.27 0.50
CA VAL A 16 2.94 -7.26 0.81
C VAL A 16 2.57 -7.20 2.29
N ARG A 17 1.31 -6.88 2.60
CA ARG A 17 0.82 -6.84 3.98
C ARG A 17 0.95 -8.19 4.65
N HIS A 18 1.55 -8.19 5.86
CA HIS A 18 1.61 -9.32 6.77
C HIS A 18 1.26 -8.87 8.19
N LEU A 19 0.79 -9.84 8.97
CA LEU A 19 0.75 -9.72 10.42
C LEU A 19 1.97 -10.43 10.99
N LEU A 20 2.66 -9.82 11.95
CA LEU A 20 3.65 -10.49 12.78
C LEU A 20 2.98 -10.96 14.04
N ALA A 21 2.88 -12.28 14.20
CA ALA A 21 2.23 -12.92 15.34
C ALA A 21 3.27 -13.67 16.20
N SER A 22 3.32 -13.35 17.50
CA SER A 22 4.15 -14.08 18.49
C SER A 22 3.25 -14.91 19.39
N THR A 23 3.46 -16.23 19.38
CA THR A 23 2.72 -17.25 20.12
C THR A 23 3.65 -18.11 20.97
N ASP A 24 3.12 -19.13 21.66
CA ASP A 24 3.91 -20.15 22.34
C ASP A 24 4.77 -20.99 21.38
N GLU A 25 4.30 -21.16 20.15
CA GLU A 25 4.96 -21.98 19.12
C GLU A 25 6.08 -21.23 18.37
N GLY A 26 6.16 -19.91 18.55
CA GLY A 26 7.14 -19.05 17.92
C GLY A 26 6.59 -17.78 17.32
N VAL A 27 7.39 -17.18 16.45
CA VAL A 27 7.02 -15.93 15.74
C VAL A 27 6.78 -16.23 14.27
N PHE A 28 5.67 -15.72 13.75
CA PHE A 28 5.21 -15.99 12.39
C PHE A 28 4.88 -14.70 11.65
N LEU A 29 5.18 -14.67 10.36
CA LEU A 29 4.58 -13.73 9.40
C LEU A 29 3.37 -14.41 8.75
N VAL A 30 2.23 -13.75 8.80
CA VAL A 30 0.95 -14.27 8.27
C VAL A 30 0.45 -13.32 7.19
N ASN A 31 0.28 -13.80 5.97
CA ASN A 31 -0.22 -13.01 4.85
C ASN A 31 -1.76 -13.02 4.76
N ARG A 32 -2.31 -12.31 3.74
CA ARG A 32 -3.77 -12.23 3.53
C ARG A 32 -4.44 -13.56 3.15
N ALA A 33 -3.68 -14.53 2.66
CA ALA A 33 -4.15 -15.88 2.35
C ALA A 33 -4.02 -16.82 3.57
N PHE A 34 -3.68 -16.28 4.76
CA PHE A 34 -3.40 -17.02 5.98
C PHE A 34 -2.22 -18.01 5.86
N ALA A 35 -1.38 -17.85 4.85
CA ALA A 35 -0.12 -18.58 4.82
C ALA A 35 0.81 -18.02 5.91
N CYS A 36 1.37 -18.93 6.71
CA CYS A 36 2.22 -18.63 7.85
C CYS A 36 3.68 -19.01 7.54
N GLU A 37 4.59 -18.11 7.73
CA GLU A 37 6.03 -18.33 7.67
C GLU A 37 6.65 -18.11 9.04
N LYS A 38 7.30 -19.14 9.61
CA LYS A 38 8.00 -19.00 10.88
C LYS A 38 9.31 -18.25 10.70
N ILE A 39 9.50 -17.20 11.50
CA ILE A 39 10.70 -16.37 11.46
C ILE A 39 11.54 -16.53 12.74
N ASN A 40 12.86 -16.42 12.59
CA ASN A 40 13.80 -16.62 13.69
C ASN A 40 14.15 -15.29 14.37
N VAL A 41 13.18 -14.74 15.11
CA VAL A 41 13.34 -13.55 15.95
C VAL A 41 12.66 -13.79 17.29
N ARG A 42 13.08 -13.05 18.32
CA ARG A 42 12.42 -13.09 19.63
C ARG A 42 11.57 -11.85 19.80
N VAL A 43 10.27 -12.08 19.92
CA VAL A 43 9.26 -11.05 20.16
C VAL A 43 8.50 -11.42 21.45
N PRO A 44 8.13 -10.47 22.29
CA PRO A 44 7.30 -10.77 23.45
C PRO A 44 6.07 -11.57 23.05
N LYS A 45 5.75 -12.63 23.84
CA LYS A 45 4.59 -13.49 23.60
C LYS A 45 3.29 -12.69 23.56
N ASP A 46 2.26 -13.26 22.92
CA ASP A 46 0.92 -12.66 22.74
C ASP A 46 0.99 -11.25 22.14
N THR A 47 1.81 -11.11 21.09
CA THR A 47 1.97 -9.87 20.35
C THR A 47 1.54 -10.06 18.90
N LEU A 48 0.74 -9.10 18.41
CA LEU A 48 0.26 -9.04 17.03
C LEU A 48 0.48 -7.63 16.47
N LEU A 49 1.40 -7.51 15.52
CA LEU A 49 1.72 -6.27 14.82
C LEU A 49 1.23 -6.34 13.37
N ASP A 50 0.69 -5.23 12.86
CA ASP A 50 0.31 -5.09 11.45
C ASP A 50 1.41 -4.33 10.70
N GLY A 51 1.80 -4.85 9.54
CA GLY A 51 2.90 -4.27 8.79
C GLY A 51 2.95 -4.71 7.34
N GLU A 52 3.97 -4.28 6.67
CA GLU A 52 4.20 -4.57 5.27
C GLU A 52 5.61 -5.12 5.05
N LEU A 53 5.70 -6.24 4.37
CA LEU A 53 6.96 -6.83 3.96
C LEU A 53 7.40 -6.17 2.66
N VAL A 54 8.56 -5.51 2.68
CA VAL A 54 9.11 -4.78 1.54
C VAL A 54 10.53 -5.24 1.25
N LYS A 55 10.95 -5.10 0.00
CA LYS A 55 12.36 -5.25 -0.39
C LYS A 55 12.99 -3.88 -0.59
N THR A 56 14.18 -3.69 -0.03
CA THR A 56 14.97 -2.49 -0.31
C THR A 56 15.54 -2.55 -1.73
N LYS A 57 15.96 -1.39 -2.25
CA LYS A 57 16.68 -1.26 -3.53
C LYS A 57 17.97 -2.08 -3.56
N THR A 58 18.52 -2.43 -2.39
CA THR A 58 19.70 -3.30 -2.24
C THR A 58 19.38 -4.78 -2.01
N GLY A 59 18.08 -5.16 -2.07
CA GLY A 59 17.61 -6.55 -1.95
C GLY A 59 17.39 -7.05 -0.52
N LYS A 60 17.57 -6.21 0.52
CA LYS A 60 17.24 -6.58 1.90
C LYS A 60 15.71 -6.67 2.09
N THR A 61 15.27 -7.54 2.98
CA THR A 61 13.87 -7.66 3.35
C THR A 61 13.60 -6.91 4.66
N LEU A 62 12.60 -6.00 4.65
CA LEU A 62 12.15 -5.25 5.81
C LEU A 62 10.70 -5.60 6.12
N PHE A 63 10.36 -5.71 7.41
CA PHE A 63 8.99 -5.69 7.87
C PHE A 63 8.70 -4.33 8.49
N MET A 64 7.92 -3.52 7.78
CA MET A 64 7.58 -2.15 8.16
C MET A 64 6.26 -2.13 8.93
N VAL A 65 6.36 -2.04 10.26
CA VAL A 65 5.20 -2.00 11.16
C VAL A 65 4.54 -0.64 11.10
N TYR A 66 3.23 -0.62 10.88
CA TYR A 66 2.43 0.62 10.87
C TYR A 66 1.30 0.62 11.89
N ASP A 67 1.02 -0.51 12.56
CA ASP A 67 0.05 -0.58 13.65
C ASP A 67 0.36 -1.75 14.62
N ALA A 68 -0.23 -1.70 15.81
CA ALA A 68 -0.20 -2.79 16.78
C ALA A 68 -1.63 -3.14 17.23
N VAL A 69 -1.99 -4.41 17.06
CA VAL A 69 -3.31 -4.93 17.41
C VAL A 69 -3.32 -5.41 18.86
N ARG A 70 -2.24 -6.12 19.26
CA ARG A 70 -2.06 -6.67 20.60
C ARG A 70 -0.60 -6.65 20.98
N VAL A 71 -0.27 -6.34 22.22
CA VAL A 71 1.09 -6.38 22.75
C VAL A 71 1.10 -7.03 24.12
N LYS A 72 1.84 -8.13 24.31
CA LYS A 72 1.96 -8.88 25.57
C LYS A 72 0.60 -9.22 26.18
N GLY A 73 -0.36 -9.63 25.36
CA GLY A 73 -1.72 -9.97 25.76
C GLY A 73 -2.68 -8.78 25.88
N GLU A 74 -2.20 -7.54 25.94
CA GLU A 74 -3.06 -6.35 25.97
C GLU A 74 -3.67 -6.09 24.59
N ASP A 75 -5.00 -6.01 24.50
CA ASP A 75 -5.74 -5.62 23.31
C ASP A 75 -5.67 -4.09 23.12
N LEU A 76 -5.13 -3.67 21.98
CA LEU A 76 -4.94 -2.26 21.63
C LEU A 76 -5.96 -1.77 20.60
N THR A 77 -6.88 -2.62 20.15
CA THR A 77 -7.78 -2.30 19.02
C THR A 77 -8.62 -1.04 19.22
N GLN A 78 -8.97 -0.72 20.48
CA GLN A 78 -9.76 0.46 20.85
C GLN A 78 -8.91 1.68 21.23
N LYS A 79 -7.58 1.54 21.26
CA LYS A 79 -6.68 2.63 21.64
C LYS A 79 -6.43 3.59 20.46
N PRO A 80 -6.10 4.86 20.74
CA PRO A 80 -5.62 5.78 19.70
C PRO A 80 -4.38 5.24 18.98
N LEU A 81 -4.23 5.59 17.69
CA LEU A 81 -3.09 5.16 16.88
C LEU A 81 -1.74 5.52 17.50
N THR A 82 -1.63 6.68 18.16
CA THR A 82 -0.41 7.10 18.87
C THR A 82 0.02 6.14 19.95
N GLU A 83 -0.92 5.62 20.75
CA GLU A 83 -0.64 4.62 21.79
C GLU A 83 -0.25 3.27 21.18
N ARG A 84 -0.95 2.86 20.13
CA ARG A 84 -0.65 1.61 19.40
C ARG A 84 0.75 1.63 18.79
N LEU A 85 1.14 2.77 18.18
CA LEU A 85 2.48 2.95 17.60
C LEU A 85 3.57 3.01 18.68
N GLU A 86 3.30 3.63 19.84
CA GLU A 86 4.24 3.64 20.95
C GLU A 86 4.47 2.21 21.49
N ALA A 87 3.42 1.42 21.61
CA ALA A 87 3.53 0.01 21.99
C ALA A 87 4.33 -0.78 20.94
N ALA A 88 4.07 -0.56 19.63
CA ALA A 88 4.85 -1.15 18.55
C ALA A 88 6.34 -0.79 18.64
N ARG A 89 6.68 0.49 18.87
CA ARG A 89 8.08 0.94 19.01
C ARG A 89 8.79 0.27 20.18
N LYS A 90 8.12 0.12 21.32
CA LYS A 90 8.68 -0.60 22.50
C LYS A 90 8.96 -2.07 22.17
N VAL A 91 8.04 -2.74 21.47
CA VAL A 91 8.23 -4.12 21.02
C VAL A 91 9.39 -4.20 20.06
N VAL A 92 9.41 -3.40 18.98
CA VAL A 92 10.46 -3.45 17.95
C VAL A 92 11.85 -3.15 18.53
N LYS A 93 11.93 -2.19 19.45
CA LYS A 93 13.19 -1.90 20.17
C LYS A 93 13.69 -3.08 21.02
N ALA A 94 12.78 -3.90 21.54
CA ALA A 94 13.09 -5.07 22.37
C ALA A 94 13.33 -6.33 21.54
N ILE A 95 13.15 -6.31 20.21
CA ILE A 95 13.37 -7.48 19.35
C ILE A 95 14.86 -7.84 19.35
N ILE A 96 15.16 -9.05 19.78
CA ILE A 96 16.50 -9.63 19.69
C ILE A 96 16.59 -10.36 18.35
N LYS A 97 17.44 -9.86 17.46
CA LYS A 97 17.79 -10.54 16.21
C LYS A 97 18.68 -11.73 16.54
N THR A 98 18.36 -12.89 16.00
CA THR A 98 19.29 -14.03 16.03
C THR A 98 20.35 -13.83 14.95
N ALA A 99 21.51 -14.45 15.12
CA ALA A 99 22.72 -14.21 14.31
C ALA A 99 22.53 -14.33 12.78
N ASN A 100 21.46 -15.00 12.32
CA ASN A 100 21.17 -15.23 10.90
C ASN A 100 19.85 -14.61 10.44
N ALA A 101 19.32 -13.60 11.15
CA ALA A 101 18.06 -12.96 10.75
C ALA A 101 18.27 -12.08 9.51
N LEU A 102 17.78 -12.57 8.36
CA LEU A 102 17.76 -11.83 7.08
C LEU A 102 16.68 -10.75 7.07
N LEU A 103 15.75 -10.79 8.03
CA LEU A 103 14.63 -9.85 8.15
C LEU A 103 14.96 -8.75 9.15
N GLU A 104 14.81 -7.52 8.73
CA GLU A 104 14.84 -6.36 9.61
C GLU A 104 13.43 -5.87 9.89
N ILE A 105 13.13 -5.55 11.17
CA ILE A 105 11.81 -5.08 11.61
C ILE A 105 11.95 -3.64 12.06
N ARG A 106 11.14 -2.75 11.50
CA ARG A 106 11.11 -1.31 11.83
C ARG A 106 9.67 -0.84 11.98
N VAL A 107 9.45 0.20 12.78
CA VAL A 107 8.17 0.93 12.78
C VAL A 107 8.28 2.08 11.78
N LYS A 108 7.25 2.26 10.96
CA LYS A 108 7.16 3.38 10.01
C LYS A 108 7.28 4.72 10.73
N VAL A 109 7.94 5.66 10.08
CA VAL A 109 7.91 7.06 10.50
C VAL A 109 6.51 7.60 10.22
N MET A 110 5.96 8.33 11.18
CA MET A 110 4.66 8.96 11.05
C MET A 110 4.82 10.48 11.20
N TRP A 111 4.21 11.21 10.29
CA TRP A 111 4.14 12.68 10.31
C TRP A 111 2.75 13.15 10.72
N SER A 112 2.67 14.27 11.42
CA SER A 112 1.41 15.02 11.50
C SER A 112 1.20 15.80 10.19
N LEU A 113 -0.05 16.13 9.86
CA LEU A 113 -0.36 16.89 8.62
C LEU A 113 0.45 18.19 8.52
N GLY A 114 0.56 18.96 9.61
CA GLY A 114 1.30 20.22 9.62
C GLY A 114 2.84 20.09 9.56
N SER A 115 3.39 18.89 9.67
CA SER A 115 4.83 18.60 9.57
C SER A 115 5.17 17.65 8.41
N LEU A 116 4.27 17.52 7.46
CA LEU A 116 4.41 16.59 6.33
C LEU A 116 5.42 17.14 5.30
N THR A 117 6.60 16.56 5.26
CA THR A 117 7.65 16.88 4.27
C THR A 117 8.24 15.61 3.68
N PRO A 118 7.42 14.70 3.10
CA PRO A 118 7.95 13.46 2.59
C PRO A 118 8.66 13.67 1.25
N ASP A 119 9.89 13.24 1.18
CA ASP A 119 10.57 12.95 -0.08
C ASP A 119 10.36 11.46 -0.37
N LEU A 120 9.39 11.15 -1.24
CA LEU A 120 9.01 9.78 -1.55
C LEU A 120 10.11 9.00 -2.28
N ASP A 121 11.05 9.68 -2.92
CA ASP A 121 12.13 9.06 -3.67
C ASP A 121 13.36 8.76 -2.80
N SER A 122 13.45 9.38 -1.62
CA SER A 122 14.56 9.20 -0.68
C SER A 122 14.55 7.86 0.07
N PHE A 123 13.41 7.13 0.04
CA PHE A 123 13.31 5.86 0.75
C PHE A 123 14.17 4.76 0.11
N GLU A 124 14.73 3.89 0.95
CA GLU A 124 15.52 2.74 0.51
C GLU A 124 14.69 1.61 -0.14
N TYR A 125 13.37 1.74 -0.17
CA TYR A 125 12.39 0.84 -0.77
C TYR A 125 11.40 1.62 -1.64
N GLU A 126 10.66 0.91 -2.49
CA GLU A 126 9.66 1.53 -3.37
C GLU A 126 8.46 2.04 -2.56
N THR A 127 8.03 3.25 -2.89
CA THR A 127 6.83 3.90 -2.34
C THR A 127 5.99 4.43 -3.49
N ASP A 128 4.67 4.44 -3.33
CA ASP A 128 3.76 4.90 -4.39
C ASP A 128 2.80 6.00 -3.94
N GLY A 129 3.05 6.60 -2.76
CA GLY A 129 2.23 7.67 -2.24
C GLY A 129 2.23 7.76 -0.72
N LEU A 130 1.10 8.17 -0.14
CA LEU A 130 0.89 8.37 1.29
C LEU A 130 -0.35 7.64 1.79
N VAL A 131 -0.31 7.26 3.07
CA VAL A 131 -1.47 6.73 3.82
C VAL A 131 -1.77 7.66 4.98
N PHE A 132 -2.99 8.14 5.04
CA PHE A 132 -3.53 9.01 6.11
C PHE A 132 -4.39 8.16 7.03
N THR A 133 -3.96 7.99 8.27
CA THR A 133 -4.67 7.19 9.26
C THR A 133 -5.21 8.08 10.37
N PRO A 134 -6.52 8.03 10.67
CA PRO A 134 -7.11 8.82 11.75
C PRO A 134 -6.56 8.38 13.10
N VAL A 135 -6.21 9.36 13.96
CA VAL A 135 -5.54 9.08 15.24
C VAL A 135 -6.49 8.45 16.25
N ASN A 136 -7.71 8.96 16.36
CA ASN A 136 -8.64 8.63 17.44
C ASN A 136 -9.61 7.50 17.10
N GLU A 137 -9.45 6.88 15.93
CA GLU A 137 -10.33 5.78 15.53
C GLU A 137 -9.75 4.42 15.92
N PRO A 138 -10.63 3.49 16.34
CA PRO A 138 -10.22 2.12 16.63
C PRO A 138 -9.81 1.38 15.36
N ILE A 139 -9.10 0.26 15.52
CA ILE A 139 -8.84 -0.66 14.42
C ILE A 139 -10.17 -1.22 13.92
N ARG A 140 -10.41 -1.14 12.62
CA ARG A 140 -11.60 -1.67 11.96
C ARG A 140 -11.24 -2.82 11.03
N THR A 141 -12.07 -3.85 11.02
CA THR A 141 -12.01 -4.91 10.02
C THR A 141 -12.73 -4.47 8.74
N GLY A 142 -12.23 -4.88 7.59
CA GLY A 142 -12.82 -4.53 6.29
C GLY A 142 -12.39 -3.17 5.76
N THR A 143 -13.32 -2.45 5.11
CA THR A 143 -13.05 -1.13 4.54
C THR A 143 -13.08 -0.05 5.61
N HIS A 144 -12.03 0.75 5.69
CA HIS A 144 -11.93 1.89 6.59
C HIS A 144 -12.24 3.17 5.81
N GLU A 145 -13.42 3.75 6.02
CA GLU A 145 -13.92 4.87 5.22
C GLU A 145 -13.20 6.20 5.47
N THR A 146 -12.58 6.34 6.64
CA THR A 146 -11.85 7.55 7.05
C THR A 146 -10.33 7.42 6.92
N MET A 147 -9.83 6.27 6.49
CA MET A 147 -8.43 6.09 6.11
C MET A 147 -8.28 6.43 4.62
N PHE A 148 -7.41 7.37 4.30
CA PHE A 148 -7.19 7.79 2.91
C PHE A 148 -5.83 7.32 2.41
N LYS A 149 -5.80 7.06 1.09
CA LYS A 149 -4.58 6.74 0.36
C LYS A 149 -4.47 7.75 -0.78
N TRP A 150 -3.35 8.42 -0.83
CA TRP A 150 -3.02 9.34 -1.90
C TRP A 150 -1.85 8.81 -2.71
N LYS A 151 -1.89 9.03 -4.01
CA LYS A 151 -0.80 8.77 -4.94
C LYS A 151 -0.58 10.01 -5.80
N PRO A 152 0.66 10.37 -6.13
CA PRO A 152 0.94 11.35 -7.17
C PRO A 152 0.24 10.94 -8.47
N ARG A 153 -0.25 11.94 -9.23
CA ARG A 153 -1.01 11.70 -10.46
C ARG A 153 -0.26 10.80 -11.44
N GLU A 154 1.02 10.99 -11.59
CA GLU A 154 1.92 10.23 -12.47
C GLU A 154 2.11 8.78 -12.04
N ARG A 155 1.75 8.43 -10.78
CA ARG A 155 1.80 7.05 -10.24
C ARG A 155 0.43 6.38 -10.18
N ILE A 156 -0.60 7.04 -10.71
CA ILE A 156 -1.94 6.47 -10.76
C ILE A 156 -2.10 5.66 -12.05
N THR A 157 -2.30 4.36 -11.92
CA THR A 157 -2.42 3.43 -13.04
C THR A 157 -3.71 2.64 -13.02
N ILE A 158 -4.09 2.12 -14.18
CA ILE A 158 -5.23 1.22 -14.36
C ILE A 158 -4.79 0.03 -15.20
N ASP A 159 -5.20 -1.18 -14.78
CA ASP A 159 -5.01 -2.38 -15.59
C ASP A 159 -6.16 -2.53 -16.58
N PHE A 160 -5.83 -2.53 -17.86
CA PHE A 160 -6.75 -2.74 -18.97
C PHE A 160 -6.46 -4.05 -19.71
N CYS A 161 -7.47 -4.56 -20.39
CA CYS A 161 -7.30 -5.56 -21.44
C CYS A 161 -7.17 -4.83 -22.78
N LEU A 162 -6.00 -4.94 -23.42
CA LEU A 162 -5.71 -4.28 -24.69
C LEU A 162 -6.29 -5.11 -25.85
N LYS A 163 -6.93 -4.42 -26.82
CA LYS A 163 -7.36 -4.99 -28.08
C LYS A 163 -7.02 -4.04 -29.24
N ASN A 164 -6.85 -4.62 -30.40
CA ASN A 164 -6.57 -3.90 -31.66
C ASN A 164 -5.39 -2.91 -31.56
N GLY A 165 -4.46 -3.16 -30.63
CA GLY A 165 -3.29 -2.32 -30.39
C GLY A 165 -3.55 -0.95 -29.79
N CYS A 166 -4.81 -0.60 -29.51
CA CYS A 166 -5.18 0.72 -28.96
C CYS A 166 -6.38 0.72 -28.03
N GLU A 167 -7.32 -0.19 -28.18
CA GLU A 167 -8.57 -0.18 -27.41
C GLU A 167 -8.36 -0.73 -26.01
N LEU A 168 -8.79 0.02 -24.99
CA LEU A 168 -8.60 -0.28 -23.59
C LEU A 168 -9.94 -0.69 -22.95
N PHE A 169 -10.01 -1.95 -22.54
CA PHE A 169 -11.20 -2.55 -21.93
C PHE A 169 -10.98 -2.77 -20.44
N VAL A 170 -11.98 -2.45 -19.67
CA VAL A 170 -12.18 -2.91 -18.29
C VAL A 170 -13.27 -3.95 -18.24
N GLN A 171 -13.56 -4.53 -17.09
CA GLN A 171 -14.61 -5.54 -16.97
C GLN A 171 -15.61 -5.21 -15.86
N ASP A 172 -16.85 -5.66 -16.03
CA ASP A 172 -17.85 -5.73 -14.97
C ASP A 172 -18.52 -7.10 -15.00
N LYS A 173 -18.39 -7.85 -13.88
CA LYS A 173 -18.91 -9.23 -13.77
C LYS A 173 -18.48 -10.13 -14.93
N GLY A 174 -17.24 -9.97 -15.40
CA GLY A 174 -16.70 -10.74 -16.52
C GLY A 174 -17.05 -10.21 -17.91
N ILE A 175 -17.92 -9.20 -18.02
CA ILE A 175 -18.27 -8.57 -19.30
C ILE A 175 -17.26 -7.45 -19.60
N PRO A 176 -16.61 -7.47 -20.78
CA PRO A 176 -15.65 -6.42 -21.16
C PRO A 176 -16.38 -5.14 -21.64
N TYR A 177 -15.91 -3.99 -21.19
CA TYR A 177 -16.37 -2.68 -21.61
C TYR A 177 -15.19 -1.86 -22.13
N LYS A 178 -15.30 -1.35 -23.36
CA LYS A 178 -14.35 -0.38 -23.89
C LYS A 178 -14.58 0.97 -23.23
N GLU A 179 -13.61 1.46 -22.48
CA GLU A 179 -13.73 2.72 -21.73
C GLU A 179 -12.71 3.78 -22.18
N ALA A 180 -11.65 3.36 -22.85
CA ALA A 180 -10.59 4.27 -23.27
C ALA A 180 -9.86 3.77 -24.53
N GLU A 181 -8.97 4.61 -25.04
CA GLU A 181 -8.03 4.26 -26.11
C GLU A 181 -6.65 4.83 -25.79
N LEU A 182 -5.62 4.14 -26.25
CA LEU A 182 -4.26 4.68 -26.27
C LEU A 182 -4.19 5.85 -27.25
N HIS A 183 -3.42 6.87 -26.88
CA HIS A 183 -3.10 7.94 -27.83
C HIS A 183 -2.37 7.38 -29.06
N LEU A 184 -2.55 7.99 -30.22
CA LEU A 184 -1.98 7.53 -31.50
C LEU A 184 -0.46 7.32 -31.47
N ARG A 185 0.28 8.09 -30.65
CA ARG A 185 1.72 7.94 -30.43
C ARG A 185 2.11 6.79 -29.50
N ASN A 186 1.14 6.22 -28.79
CA ASN A 186 1.33 5.18 -27.77
C ASN A 186 0.77 3.83 -28.22
N LEU A 187 0.45 3.65 -29.49
CA LEU A 187 -0.11 2.40 -30.03
C LEU A 187 0.82 1.20 -29.76
N ARG A 188 0.23 0.09 -29.36
CA ARG A 188 0.94 -1.16 -29.03
C ARG A 188 0.45 -2.32 -29.93
N ARG A 189 0.61 -2.14 -31.25
CA ARG A 189 0.27 -3.16 -32.27
C ARG A 189 1.12 -4.42 -32.18
N ASP A 190 2.24 -4.34 -31.47
CA ASP A 190 3.13 -5.46 -31.15
C ASP A 190 2.56 -6.43 -30.11
N LEU A 191 1.52 -6.02 -29.36
CA LEU A 191 0.91 -6.82 -28.31
C LEU A 191 -0.35 -7.56 -28.82
N PRO A 192 -0.51 -8.85 -28.46
CA PRO A 192 -1.69 -9.61 -28.85
C PRO A 192 -2.96 -9.08 -28.17
N ASN A 193 -4.10 -9.28 -28.84
CA ASN A 193 -5.42 -9.02 -28.25
C ASN A 193 -5.62 -9.84 -26.97
N GLY A 194 -6.11 -9.19 -25.93
CA GLY A 194 -6.34 -9.82 -24.63
C GLY A 194 -5.18 -9.63 -23.63
N THR A 195 -4.06 -9.02 -24.06
CA THR A 195 -2.96 -8.70 -23.14
C THR A 195 -3.43 -7.76 -22.04
N ILE A 196 -3.15 -8.09 -20.78
CA ILE A 196 -3.39 -7.20 -19.65
C ILE A 196 -2.22 -6.24 -19.54
N VAL A 197 -2.53 -4.96 -19.60
CA VAL A 197 -1.56 -3.86 -19.55
C VAL A 197 -1.89 -2.90 -18.42
N GLU A 198 -0.88 -2.49 -17.69
CA GLU A 198 -0.97 -1.39 -16.74
C GLU A 198 -0.72 -0.08 -17.50
N CYS A 199 -1.67 0.84 -17.43
CA CYS A 199 -1.60 2.11 -18.14
C CYS A 199 -1.59 3.28 -17.18
N GLY A 200 -0.68 4.23 -17.43
CA GLY A 200 -0.67 5.57 -16.86
C GLY A 200 -1.43 6.56 -17.75
N TYR A 201 -1.71 7.74 -17.21
CA TYR A 201 -2.37 8.83 -17.92
C TYR A 201 -1.51 10.10 -17.89
N GLY A 202 -0.94 10.45 -19.03
CA GLY A 202 -0.08 11.63 -19.21
C GLY A 202 -0.74 12.71 -20.07
N ASP A 203 0.05 13.69 -20.46
CA ASP A 203 -0.41 14.86 -21.27
C ASP A 203 -1.00 14.46 -22.61
N LEU A 204 -0.52 13.39 -23.20
CA LEU A 204 -1.02 12.82 -24.46
C LEU A 204 -2.11 11.77 -24.27
N GLY A 205 -2.67 11.58 -23.05
CA GLY A 205 -3.65 10.55 -22.74
C GLY A 205 -3.02 9.25 -22.24
N TRP A 206 -3.71 8.12 -22.45
CA TRP A 206 -3.29 6.82 -21.96
C TRP A 206 -2.04 6.30 -22.68
N PHE A 207 -1.13 5.71 -21.89
CA PHE A 207 0.05 5.00 -22.39
C PHE A 207 0.30 3.74 -21.55
N VAL A 208 0.92 2.73 -22.17
CA VAL A 208 1.27 1.48 -21.48
C VAL A 208 2.57 1.66 -20.72
N GLU A 209 2.52 1.48 -19.40
CA GLU A 209 3.71 1.43 -18.54
C GLU A 209 4.29 0.02 -18.47
N LYS A 210 3.40 -0.98 -18.31
CA LYS A 210 3.84 -2.33 -18.02
C LYS A 210 2.87 -3.37 -18.58
N ILE A 211 3.41 -4.51 -19.02
CA ILE A 211 2.62 -5.71 -19.32
C ILE A 211 2.43 -6.49 -18.03
N ARG A 212 1.19 -6.85 -17.71
CA ARG A 212 0.81 -7.54 -16.46
C ARG A 212 0.72 -9.03 -16.68
N THR A 213 1.87 -9.70 -16.72
CA THR A 213 1.95 -11.19 -16.84
C THR A 213 1.43 -11.91 -15.59
N ASP A 214 1.34 -11.21 -14.48
CA ASP A 214 0.84 -11.69 -13.18
C ASP A 214 -0.69 -11.61 -13.07
N LYS A 215 -1.38 -11.00 -14.04
CA LYS A 215 -2.83 -10.80 -14.02
C LYS A 215 -3.52 -11.46 -15.23
N THR A 216 -4.69 -12.00 -14.97
CA THR A 216 -5.56 -12.61 -15.98
C THR A 216 -6.74 -11.72 -16.37
N HIS A 217 -7.00 -10.66 -15.61
CA HIS A 217 -8.16 -9.79 -15.80
C HIS A 217 -7.80 -8.32 -15.63
N ALA A 218 -8.44 -7.47 -16.43
CA ALA A 218 -8.42 -6.02 -16.28
C ALA A 218 -9.11 -5.57 -14.98
N ASN A 219 -8.91 -4.32 -14.60
CA ASN A 219 -9.63 -3.74 -13.47
C ASN A 219 -11.15 -3.77 -13.68
N ASN A 220 -11.88 -3.79 -12.57
CA ASN A 220 -13.33 -3.63 -12.62
C ASN A 220 -13.70 -2.21 -13.08
N ARG A 221 -14.81 -2.09 -13.81
CA ARG A 221 -15.34 -0.83 -14.32
C ARG A 221 -15.54 0.24 -13.23
N ARG A 222 -15.98 -0.17 -12.04
CA ARG A 222 -16.11 0.75 -10.89
C ARG A 222 -14.75 1.28 -10.44
N THR A 223 -13.70 0.44 -10.46
CA THR A 223 -12.32 0.86 -10.16
C THR A 223 -11.85 1.89 -11.17
N TYR A 224 -12.08 1.65 -12.47
CA TYR A 224 -11.76 2.61 -13.53
C TYR A 224 -12.33 4.00 -13.27
N PHE A 225 -13.65 4.12 -13.03
CA PHE A 225 -14.26 5.43 -12.79
C PHE A 225 -13.75 6.12 -11.53
N ARG A 226 -13.53 5.38 -10.45
CA ARG A 226 -12.95 5.94 -9.22
C ARG A 226 -11.53 6.46 -9.44
N THR A 227 -10.72 5.70 -10.16
CA THR A 227 -9.35 6.09 -10.48
C THR A 227 -9.32 7.28 -11.43
N LEU A 228 -10.22 7.31 -12.41
CA LEU A 228 -10.36 8.45 -13.33
C LEU A 228 -10.71 9.76 -12.61
N VAL A 229 -11.55 9.70 -11.56
CA VAL A 229 -11.83 10.86 -10.69
C VAL A 229 -10.54 11.35 -10.05
N ASN A 230 -9.74 10.46 -9.45
CA ASN A 230 -8.46 10.84 -8.82
C ASN A 230 -7.48 11.48 -9.83
N ILE A 231 -7.39 10.93 -11.05
CA ILE A 231 -6.56 11.49 -12.12
C ILE A 231 -7.01 12.91 -12.49
N ARG A 232 -8.34 13.14 -12.56
CA ARG A 232 -8.93 14.46 -12.92
C ARG A 232 -8.80 15.47 -11.79
N GLU A 233 -9.00 15.04 -10.55
CA GLU A 233 -8.84 15.90 -9.38
C GLU A 233 -7.39 16.35 -9.21
N GLY A 234 -6.42 15.48 -9.53
CA GLY A 234 -5.00 15.81 -9.58
C GLY A 234 -4.47 16.43 -8.28
N ILE A 235 -4.97 15.95 -7.12
CA ILE A 235 -4.57 16.50 -5.81
C ILE A 235 -3.06 16.39 -5.65
N GLU A 236 -2.42 17.52 -5.39
CA GLU A 236 -0.97 17.65 -5.24
C GLU A 236 -0.52 17.50 -3.78
N LEU A 237 0.73 17.07 -3.56
CA LEU A 237 1.30 16.93 -2.23
C LEU A 237 1.28 18.26 -1.45
N SER A 238 1.52 19.36 -2.14
CA SER A 238 1.50 20.73 -1.59
C SER A 238 0.17 21.11 -0.95
N GLU A 239 -0.94 20.50 -1.40
CA GLU A 239 -2.26 20.74 -0.81
C GLU A 239 -2.41 20.16 0.60
N PHE A 240 -1.56 19.17 0.98
CA PHE A 240 -1.56 18.59 2.32
C PHE A 240 -0.60 19.30 3.29
N THR A 241 0.34 20.09 2.79
CA THR A 241 1.34 20.77 3.62
C THR A 241 0.88 22.15 4.11
N ASN A 242 -0.21 22.67 3.55
CA ASN A 242 -0.79 23.98 3.88
C ASN A 242 -2.02 23.88 4.81
N PHE A 243 -2.01 22.92 5.74
CA PHE A 243 -3.10 22.68 6.69
C PHE A 243 -2.86 23.36 8.03
#